data_d24ded8f39ec2e768d5a2040cd1f43e4
#
_entry.id   d24ded8f39ec2e768d5a2040cd1f43e4
#
_cell.length_a   1.000
_cell.length_b   1.000
_cell.length_c   1.000
_cell.angle_alpha   90.00
_cell.angle_beta   90.00
_cell.angle_gamma   90.00
#
_symmetry.space_group_name_H-M   'P 1'
#
loop_
_entity.id
_entity.type
_entity.pdbx_description
1 polymer ?
#
loop_
_entity_poly.entity_id
_entity_poly.type
_entity_poly.pdbx_seq_one_letter_code
_entity_poly.pdbx_strand_id
1 'polypeptide(L)'
;VGLDMKIDALVNMWGETAEICAGAPQAEYAAALAAARKHYLTPQAKEADIVIANSFAKASEAISGLMVAFPSVKPGGDVVLIANAPDGQATHYLMGPFGNSIAGKLQLQMKVPDNVNRLIIYNEYPEIASGRFLEDSEKILMMEDWEKVKGLLKQSHGPVTKVAVYPDADIQYCGGIN
;
A
#
# COMPACT_ATOMS: atom_id res chain seq x y z
N VAL A 1 -2.60 15.69 26.58
CA VAL A 1 -1.17 15.84 26.34
C VAL A 1 -1.00 17.01 25.38
N GLY A 2 -0.21 18.02 25.77
CA GLY A 2 0.12 19.16 24.91
C GLY A 2 1.21 18.77 23.92
N LEU A 3 1.21 19.38 22.74
CA LEU A 3 2.27 19.31 21.75
C LEU A 3 2.61 20.74 21.32
N ASP A 4 3.85 21.17 21.59
CA ASP A 4 4.26 22.54 21.34
C ASP A 4 4.73 22.76 19.90
N MET A 5 5.32 21.73 19.29
CA MET A 5 5.85 21.80 17.94
C MET A 5 5.70 20.45 17.24
N LYS A 6 5.48 20.49 15.93
CA LYS A 6 5.46 19.31 15.04
C LYS A 6 6.42 19.55 13.88
N ILE A 7 7.07 18.48 13.44
CA ILE A 7 7.94 18.46 12.27
C ILE A 7 7.53 17.27 11.40
N ASP A 8 7.24 17.51 10.14
CA ASP A 8 6.99 16.48 9.12
C ASP A 8 8.04 16.58 8.01
N ALA A 9 8.42 15.43 7.48
CA ALA A 9 9.25 15.32 6.30
C ALA A 9 8.45 14.66 5.17
N LEU A 10 8.44 15.27 4.00
CA LEU A 10 7.98 14.62 2.77
C LEU A 10 9.17 13.94 2.11
N VAL A 11 9.00 12.69 1.72
CA VAL A 11 10.04 11.92 1.05
C VAL A 11 9.74 11.79 -0.44
N ASN A 12 10.78 11.66 -1.26
CA ASN A 12 10.65 11.30 -2.67
C ASN A 12 10.60 9.77 -2.83
N MET A 13 10.49 9.31 -4.08
CA MET A 13 10.45 7.89 -4.41
C MET A 13 11.73 7.11 -4.04
N TRP A 14 12.80 7.78 -3.68
CA TRP A 14 14.05 7.16 -3.24
C TRP A 14 14.19 7.13 -1.71
N GLY A 15 13.16 7.62 -0.99
CA GLY A 15 13.20 7.76 0.46
C GLY A 15 14.00 8.96 0.95
N GLU A 16 14.43 9.86 0.05
CA GLU A 16 15.17 11.07 0.41
C GLU A 16 14.20 12.19 0.79
N THR A 17 14.59 13.03 1.75
CA THR A 17 13.79 14.17 2.18
C THR A 17 13.68 15.21 1.08
N ALA A 18 12.48 15.41 0.58
CA ALA A 18 12.17 16.42 -0.44
C ALA A 18 11.75 17.77 0.17
N GLU A 19 11.03 17.76 1.29
CA GLU A 19 10.55 18.96 1.97
C GLU A 19 10.41 18.68 3.48
N ILE A 20 10.65 19.70 4.30
CA ILE A 20 10.43 19.66 5.75
C ILE A 20 9.47 20.77 6.11
N CYS A 21 8.39 20.43 6.82
CA CYS A 21 7.47 21.37 7.46
C CYS A 21 7.70 21.35 8.97
N ALA A 22 7.71 22.50 9.62
CA ALA A 22 7.86 22.60 11.06
C ALA A 22 7.07 23.81 11.61
N GLY A 23 6.46 23.66 12.78
CA GLY A 23 5.73 24.75 13.41
C GLY A 23 4.74 24.31 14.48
N ALA A 24 3.85 25.23 14.86
CA ALA A 24 2.72 24.91 15.74
C ALA A 24 1.89 23.77 15.12
N PRO A 25 1.46 22.75 15.89
CA PRO A 25 0.92 21.49 15.34
C PRO A 25 -0.20 21.65 14.33
N GLN A 26 -1.15 22.55 14.57
CA GLN A 26 -2.30 22.77 13.68
C GLN A 26 -1.89 23.47 12.36
N ALA A 27 -1.05 24.49 12.46
CA ALA A 27 -0.60 25.24 11.30
C ALA A 27 0.37 24.40 10.45
N GLU A 28 1.28 23.71 11.09
CA GLU A 28 2.21 22.80 10.45
C GLU A 28 1.46 21.68 9.71
N TYR A 29 0.50 21.01 10.36
CA TYR A 29 -0.30 19.96 9.74
C TYR A 29 -1.03 20.43 8.48
N ALA A 30 -1.63 21.61 8.53
CA ALA A 30 -2.33 22.18 7.38
C ALA A 30 -1.38 22.44 6.21
N ALA A 31 -0.20 23.00 6.48
CA ALA A 31 0.82 23.26 5.48
C ALA A 31 1.42 21.97 4.90
N ALA A 32 1.82 21.04 5.77
CA ALA A 32 2.37 19.74 5.37
C ALA A 32 1.37 18.90 4.55
N LEU A 33 0.09 18.92 4.94
CA LEU A 33 -0.96 18.22 4.19
C LEU A 33 -1.14 18.81 2.79
N ALA A 34 -1.11 20.15 2.65
CA ALA A 34 -1.22 20.80 1.34
C ALA A 34 -0.01 20.49 0.45
N ALA A 35 1.20 20.49 1.02
CA ALA A 35 2.43 20.12 0.33
C ALA A 35 2.40 18.64 -0.09
N ALA A 36 2.03 17.74 0.83
CA ALA A 36 1.95 16.31 0.57
C ALA A 36 0.95 15.99 -0.55
N ARG A 37 -0.24 16.58 -0.52
CA ARG A 37 -1.26 16.39 -1.57
C ARG A 37 -0.76 16.79 -2.95
N LYS A 38 0.06 17.81 -3.04
CA LYS A 38 0.66 18.24 -4.30
C LYS A 38 1.84 17.35 -4.71
N HIS A 39 2.69 16.98 -3.75
CA HIS A 39 3.91 16.22 -3.97
C HIS A 39 3.61 14.77 -4.43
N TYR A 40 2.66 14.13 -3.77
CA TYR A 40 2.31 12.73 -4.02
C TYR A 40 1.18 12.53 -5.03
N LEU A 41 0.61 13.62 -5.58
CA LEU A 41 -0.51 13.52 -6.52
C LEU A 41 -0.13 12.68 -7.75
N THR A 42 -0.86 11.61 -7.93
CA THR A 42 -0.67 10.66 -9.02
C THR A 42 -2.00 10.44 -9.74
N PRO A 43 -2.03 10.45 -11.07
CA PRO A 43 -3.23 10.07 -11.82
C PRO A 43 -3.64 8.64 -11.48
N GLN A 44 -4.88 8.45 -11.04
CA GLN A 44 -5.41 7.12 -10.78
C GLN A 44 -5.66 6.37 -12.09
N ALA A 45 -5.08 5.20 -12.22
CA ALA A 45 -5.44 4.27 -13.28
C ALA A 45 -6.90 3.80 -13.11
N LYS A 46 -7.56 3.49 -14.21
CA LYS A 46 -8.94 2.98 -14.19
C LYS A 46 -9.04 1.74 -15.06
N GLU A 47 -9.87 0.80 -14.63
CA GLU A 47 -10.21 -0.38 -15.43
C GLU A 47 -8.96 -1.16 -15.90
N ALA A 48 -7.96 -1.32 -15.04
CA ALA A 48 -6.79 -2.13 -15.35
C ALA A 48 -7.10 -3.62 -15.14
N ASP A 49 -6.64 -4.46 -16.06
CA ASP A 49 -6.72 -5.92 -15.91
C ASP A 49 -5.81 -6.41 -14.80
N ILE A 50 -4.65 -5.79 -14.72
CA ILE A 50 -3.64 -6.05 -13.69
C ILE A 50 -3.18 -4.72 -13.11
N VAL A 51 -3.12 -4.63 -11.78
CA VAL A 51 -2.48 -3.51 -11.09
C VAL A 51 -1.26 -4.03 -10.33
N ILE A 52 -0.11 -3.44 -10.58
CA ILE A 52 1.12 -3.72 -9.84
C ILE A 52 1.41 -2.52 -8.93
N ALA A 53 1.30 -2.74 -7.63
CA ALA A 53 1.63 -1.76 -6.60
C ALA A 53 2.97 -2.14 -5.99
N ASN A 54 4.01 -1.39 -6.31
CA ASN A 54 5.31 -1.54 -5.68
C ASN A 54 5.38 -0.62 -4.47
N SER A 55 5.82 -1.14 -3.34
CA SER A 55 6.02 -0.38 -2.12
C SER A 55 7.52 -0.30 -1.85
N PHE A 56 8.12 0.82 -2.21
CA PHE A 56 9.56 1.00 -2.13
C PHE A 56 9.97 1.98 -1.03
N ALA A 57 9.43 3.20 -1.01
CA ALA A 57 9.83 4.22 -0.04
C ALA A 57 9.46 3.84 1.41
N LYS A 58 8.39 3.08 1.58
CA LYS A 58 7.93 2.53 2.86
C LYS A 58 7.70 1.03 2.78
N ALA A 59 8.67 0.30 2.25
CA ALA A 59 8.55 -1.14 2.00
C ALA A 59 8.06 -1.93 3.22
N SER A 60 8.38 -1.50 4.44
CA SER A 60 7.90 -2.10 5.68
C SER A 60 6.41 -1.83 6.00
N GLU A 61 5.75 -0.96 5.25
CA GLU A 61 4.31 -0.64 5.36
C GLU A 61 3.60 -0.90 4.03
N ALA A 62 4.01 -1.93 3.30
CA ALA A 62 3.61 -2.21 1.92
C ALA A 62 2.10 -2.26 1.70
N ILE A 63 1.33 -2.69 2.72
CA ILE A 63 -0.12 -2.80 2.63
C ILE A 63 -0.81 -1.48 2.27
N SER A 64 -0.18 -0.33 2.58
CA SER A 64 -0.71 0.99 2.23
C SER A 64 -0.82 1.19 0.71
N GLY A 65 0.00 0.50 -0.08
CA GLY A 65 -0.06 0.51 -1.55
C GLY A 65 -1.37 -0.04 -2.13
N LEU A 66 -2.12 -0.84 -1.36
CA LEU A 66 -3.43 -1.33 -1.78
C LEU A 66 -4.49 -0.23 -1.85
N MET A 67 -4.29 0.90 -1.15
CA MET A 67 -5.21 2.04 -1.19
C MET A 67 -5.32 2.66 -2.59
N VAL A 68 -4.25 2.63 -3.37
CA VAL A 68 -4.25 3.11 -4.76
C VAL A 68 -4.50 1.97 -5.75
N ALA A 69 -4.16 0.74 -5.39
CA ALA A 69 -4.30 -0.41 -6.29
C ALA A 69 -5.75 -0.88 -6.45
N PHE A 70 -6.48 -1.08 -5.35
CA PHE A 70 -7.84 -1.60 -5.41
C PHE A 70 -8.82 -0.73 -6.20
N PRO A 71 -8.81 0.62 -6.11
CA PRO A 71 -9.68 1.45 -6.93
C PRO A 71 -9.29 1.50 -8.42
N SER A 72 -8.12 0.97 -8.78
CA SER A 72 -7.57 1.03 -10.15
C SER A 72 -7.85 -0.22 -10.96
N VAL A 73 -8.16 -1.33 -10.32
CA VAL A 73 -8.41 -2.61 -10.97
C VAL A 73 -9.86 -2.71 -11.45
N LYS A 74 -10.08 -3.31 -12.61
CA LYS A 74 -11.42 -3.63 -13.10
C LYS A 74 -12.03 -4.82 -12.35
N PRO A 75 -13.34 -4.99 -12.39
CA PRO A 75 -13.98 -6.22 -11.90
C PRO A 75 -13.37 -7.47 -12.54
N GLY A 76 -12.95 -8.43 -11.71
CA GLY A 76 -12.29 -9.67 -12.14
C GLY A 76 -10.80 -9.52 -12.49
N GLY A 77 -10.21 -8.35 -12.27
CA GLY A 77 -8.78 -8.16 -12.47
C GLY A 77 -7.93 -8.60 -11.28
N ASP A 78 -6.63 -8.64 -11.48
CA ASP A 78 -5.65 -9.06 -10.50
C ASP A 78 -4.87 -7.87 -9.92
N VAL A 79 -4.54 -7.94 -8.64
CA VAL A 79 -3.66 -6.97 -7.97
C VAL A 79 -2.40 -7.69 -7.51
N VAL A 80 -1.25 -7.11 -7.80
CA VAL A 80 0.05 -7.55 -7.30
C VAL A 80 0.59 -6.48 -6.38
N LEU A 81 0.81 -6.83 -5.12
CA LEU A 81 1.51 -6.00 -4.15
C LEU A 81 2.95 -6.51 -4.05
N ILE A 82 3.91 -5.65 -4.39
CA ILE A 82 5.33 -5.92 -4.15
C ILE A 82 5.67 -5.38 -2.76
N ALA A 83 5.83 -6.31 -1.81
CA ALA A 83 6.06 -6.03 -0.40
C ALA A 83 7.49 -6.43 0.02
N ASN A 84 8.46 -6.13 -0.83
CA ASN A 84 9.81 -6.66 -0.75
C ASN A 84 10.66 -5.89 0.26
N ALA A 85 10.48 -6.18 1.56
CA ALA A 85 11.17 -5.54 2.68
C ALA A 85 12.13 -6.53 3.35
N PRO A 86 13.47 -6.35 3.23
CA PRO A 86 14.46 -7.22 3.86
C PRO A 86 14.30 -7.32 5.38
N ASP A 87 13.92 -6.21 6.01
CA ASP A 87 13.72 -6.11 7.47
C ASP A 87 12.32 -6.53 7.93
N GLY A 88 11.48 -7.00 7.00
CA GLY A 88 10.10 -7.40 7.26
C GLY A 88 9.11 -6.23 7.30
N GLN A 89 7.83 -6.58 7.49
CA GLN A 89 6.75 -5.60 7.60
C GLN A 89 6.63 -5.06 9.03
N ALA A 90 6.39 -3.76 9.16
CA ALA A 90 6.15 -3.12 10.45
C ALA A 90 4.87 -3.69 11.08
N THR A 91 5.03 -4.41 12.18
CA THR A 91 3.90 -4.94 12.93
C THR A 91 3.45 -3.91 13.95
N HIS A 92 2.42 -3.15 13.61
CA HIS A 92 1.84 -2.22 14.56
C HIS A 92 1.20 -3.01 15.71
N TYR A 93 1.65 -2.78 16.95
CA TYR A 93 1.17 -3.54 18.11
C TYR A 93 -0.36 -3.48 18.31
N LEU A 94 -1.01 -2.39 17.85
CA LEU A 94 -2.47 -2.23 17.89
C LEU A 94 -3.23 -3.11 16.89
N MET A 95 -2.55 -3.66 15.89
CA MET A 95 -3.14 -4.51 14.85
C MET A 95 -2.91 -6.01 15.11
N GLY A 96 -2.22 -6.36 16.19
CA GLY A 96 -1.95 -7.74 16.57
C GLY A 96 -2.87 -8.25 17.70
N PRO A 97 -2.54 -9.41 18.27
CA PRO A 97 -3.30 -10.00 19.40
C PRO A 97 -3.47 -9.06 20.59
N PHE A 98 -2.52 -8.17 20.84
CA PHE A 98 -2.62 -7.17 21.89
C PHE A 98 -3.72 -6.14 21.59
N GLY A 99 -3.74 -5.57 20.39
CA GLY A 99 -4.81 -4.65 19.96
C GLY A 99 -6.18 -5.31 20.07
N ASN A 100 -6.26 -6.61 19.72
CA ASN A 100 -7.45 -7.42 19.89
C ASN A 100 -7.94 -7.46 21.36
N SER A 101 -7.01 -7.58 22.30
CA SER A 101 -7.34 -7.73 23.72
C SER A 101 -7.80 -6.44 24.39
N ILE A 102 -7.39 -5.26 23.89
CA ILE A 102 -7.63 -3.98 24.56
C ILE A 102 -8.82 -3.18 24.04
N ALA A 103 -9.28 -3.35 22.81
CA ALA A 103 -10.46 -2.61 22.36
C ALA A 103 -11.14 -3.11 21.07
N GLY A 104 -10.57 -3.97 20.31
CA GLY A 104 -11.14 -4.43 19.03
C GLY A 104 -11.33 -3.35 17.94
N LYS A 105 -11.28 -2.08 18.29
CA LYS A 105 -11.61 -0.96 17.40
C LYS A 105 -10.46 -0.53 16.46
N LEU A 106 -9.24 -0.93 16.76
CA LEU A 106 -8.06 -0.62 15.97
C LEU A 106 -7.60 -1.81 15.11
N GLN A 107 -8.36 -2.88 15.13
CA GLN A 107 -8.22 -4.00 14.21
C GLN A 107 -8.86 -3.64 12.87
N LEU A 108 -8.15 -2.93 12.05
CA LEU A 108 -8.56 -2.76 10.68
C LEU A 108 -7.78 -3.78 9.84
N GLN A 109 -8.27 -5.02 9.81
CA GLN A 109 -7.90 -5.90 8.72
C GLN A 109 -8.57 -5.37 7.45
N MET A 110 -7.77 -5.17 6.43
CA MET A 110 -8.27 -4.74 5.13
C MET A 110 -8.89 -5.94 4.42
N LYS A 111 -10.11 -5.80 3.97
CA LYS A 111 -10.77 -6.82 3.13
C LYS A 111 -10.29 -6.68 1.69
N VAL A 112 -9.98 -7.80 1.05
CA VAL A 112 -9.82 -7.82 -0.42
C VAL A 112 -11.19 -7.56 -1.05
N PRO A 113 -11.35 -6.54 -1.90
CA PRO A 113 -12.64 -6.21 -2.51
C PRO A 113 -13.22 -7.38 -3.31
N ASP A 114 -14.55 -7.50 -3.30
CA ASP A 114 -15.25 -8.62 -3.96
C ASP A 114 -15.03 -8.65 -5.48
N ASN A 115 -14.80 -7.49 -6.09
CA ASN A 115 -14.49 -7.35 -7.50
C ASN A 115 -13.06 -7.73 -7.89
N VAL A 116 -12.15 -7.87 -6.95
CA VAL A 116 -10.77 -8.35 -7.20
C VAL A 116 -10.81 -9.86 -7.39
N ASN A 117 -10.18 -10.36 -8.44
CA ASN A 117 -10.03 -11.80 -8.67
C ASN A 117 -8.97 -12.39 -7.74
N ARG A 118 -7.76 -11.84 -7.73
CA ARG A 118 -6.66 -12.28 -6.88
C ARG A 118 -5.86 -11.07 -6.36
N LEU A 119 -5.40 -11.18 -5.12
CA LEU A 119 -4.35 -10.36 -4.55
C LEU A 119 -3.09 -11.22 -4.42
N ILE A 120 -2.08 -10.93 -5.22
CA ILE A 120 -0.78 -11.59 -5.16
C ILE A 120 0.14 -10.70 -4.34
N ILE A 121 0.61 -11.19 -3.20
CA ILE A 121 1.62 -10.50 -2.40
C ILE A 121 2.97 -11.13 -2.72
N TYR A 122 3.80 -10.39 -3.42
CA TYR A 122 5.17 -10.80 -3.73
C TYR A 122 6.13 -10.26 -2.67
N ASN A 123 6.86 -11.17 -2.05
CA ASN A 123 7.93 -10.86 -1.10
C ASN A 123 8.98 -11.97 -1.17
N GLU A 124 10.20 -11.66 -1.62
CA GLU A 124 11.31 -12.62 -1.64
C GLU A 124 11.93 -12.87 -0.25
N TYR A 125 11.57 -12.05 0.74
CA TYR A 125 11.97 -12.22 2.13
C TYR A 125 10.80 -12.82 2.92
N PRO A 126 10.81 -14.14 3.23
CA PRO A 126 9.68 -14.81 3.89
C PRO A 126 9.39 -14.18 5.26
N GLU A 127 8.18 -13.72 5.41
CA GLU A 127 7.71 -13.19 6.69
C GLU A 127 6.18 -13.32 6.80
N ILE A 128 5.66 -13.39 8.02
CA ILE A 128 4.25 -13.68 8.28
C ILE A 128 3.41 -12.41 8.49
N ALA A 129 4.06 -11.26 8.68
CA ALA A 129 3.36 -10.05 9.11
C ALA A 129 2.50 -9.43 8.02
N SER A 130 2.88 -9.55 6.73
CA SER A 130 2.12 -8.99 5.61
C SER A 130 0.68 -9.50 5.53
N GLY A 131 0.45 -10.78 5.88
CA GLY A 131 -0.89 -11.36 5.89
C GLY A 131 -1.76 -10.90 7.04
N ARG A 132 -1.18 -10.37 8.14
CA ARG A 132 -1.95 -10.01 9.34
C ARG A 132 -2.79 -8.75 9.19
N PHE A 133 -2.49 -7.93 8.20
CA PHE A 133 -3.25 -6.71 7.89
C PHE A 133 -4.45 -6.96 6.99
N LEU A 134 -4.62 -8.18 6.51
CA LEU A 134 -5.69 -8.59 5.62
C LEU A 134 -6.61 -9.58 6.32
N GLU A 135 -7.91 -9.54 6.00
CA GLU A 135 -8.83 -10.61 6.34
C GLU A 135 -8.46 -11.87 5.56
N ASP A 136 -8.62 -13.03 6.17
CA ASP A 136 -8.40 -14.31 5.49
C ASP A 136 -9.27 -14.41 4.24
N SER A 137 -8.65 -14.74 3.12
CA SER A 137 -9.33 -14.85 1.83
C SER A 137 -8.61 -15.83 0.91
N GLU A 138 -9.37 -16.69 0.24
CA GLU A 138 -8.84 -17.57 -0.81
C GLU A 138 -8.25 -16.81 -2.01
N LYS A 139 -8.56 -15.52 -2.13
CA LYS A 139 -8.02 -14.65 -3.17
C LYS A 139 -6.59 -14.22 -2.93
N ILE A 140 -6.06 -14.40 -1.71
CA ILE A 140 -4.71 -13.96 -1.33
C ILE A 140 -3.70 -15.05 -1.63
N LEU A 141 -2.72 -14.72 -2.46
CA LEU A 141 -1.62 -15.62 -2.81
C LEU A 141 -0.30 -14.97 -2.37
N MET A 142 0.40 -15.63 -1.44
CA MET A 142 1.77 -15.25 -1.05
C MET A 142 2.76 -15.91 -2.01
N MET A 143 3.66 -15.14 -2.62
CA MET A 143 4.63 -15.64 -3.59
C MET A 143 6.01 -15.02 -3.35
N GLU A 144 7.06 -15.86 -3.42
CA GLU A 144 8.46 -15.48 -3.20
C GLU A 144 9.27 -15.42 -4.51
N ASP A 145 8.68 -15.83 -5.61
CA ASP A 145 9.33 -15.96 -6.91
C ASP A 145 8.60 -15.10 -7.96
N TRP A 146 9.27 -14.06 -8.43
CA TRP A 146 8.71 -13.13 -9.41
C TRP A 146 8.41 -13.78 -10.76
N GLU A 147 9.19 -14.79 -11.18
CA GLU A 147 8.92 -15.51 -12.43
C GLU A 147 7.63 -16.32 -12.33
N LYS A 148 7.34 -16.88 -11.16
CA LYS A 148 6.05 -17.56 -10.90
C LYS A 148 4.89 -16.58 -10.91
N VAL A 149 5.05 -15.37 -10.33
CA VAL A 149 4.03 -14.30 -10.41
C VAL A 149 3.73 -13.98 -11.87
N LYS A 150 4.77 -13.73 -12.68
CA LYS A 150 4.62 -13.46 -14.11
C LYS A 150 3.98 -14.62 -14.87
N GLY A 151 4.36 -15.85 -14.53
CA GLY A 151 3.79 -17.06 -15.12
C GLY A 151 2.30 -17.18 -14.85
N LEU A 152 1.88 -16.95 -13.60
CA LEU A 152 0.47 -16.98 -13.20
C LEU A 152 -0.35 -15.90 -13.92
N LEU A 153 0.16 -14.69 -14.01
CA LEU A 153 -0.51 -13.59 -14.69
C LEU A 153 -0.65 -13.88 -16.19
N LYS A 154 0.40 -14.39 -16.85
CA LYS A 154 0.37 -14.75 -18.28
C LYS A 154 -0.63 -15.86 -18.61
N GLN A 155 -0.87 -16.80 -17.69
CA GLN A 155 -1.86 -17.88 -17.87
C GLN A 155 -3.31 -17.34 -17.83
N SER A 156 -3.54 -16.24 -17.12
CA SER A 156 -4.88 -15.69 -16.87
C SER A 156 -5.22 -14.51 -17.76
N HIS A 157 -4.23 -13.87 -18.33
CA HIS A 157 -4.39 -12.65 -19.13
C HIS A 157 -3.77 -12.82 -20.52
N GLY A 158 -4.46 -12.29 -21.53
CA GLY A 158 -4.06 -12.39 -22.92
C GLY A 158 -3.10 -11.26 -23.37
N PRO A 159 -2.76 -11.20 -24.66
CA PRO A 159 -1.78 -10.24 -25.18
C PRO A 159 -2.25 -8.76 -25.16
N VAL A 160 -3.55 -8.52 -25.01
CA VAL A 160 -4.15 -7.17 -24.95
C VAL A 160 -4.55 -6.83 -23.53
N THR A 161 -3.65 -7.04 -22.59
CA THR A 161 -3.87 -6.81 -21.18
C THR A 161 -3.46 -5.39 -20.79
N LYS A 162 -4.35 -4.65 -20.17
CA LYS A 162 -4.06 -3.33 -19.61
C LYS A 162 -3.43 -3.49 -18.24
N VAL A 163 -2.17 -3.12 -18.13
CA VAL A 163 -1.43 -3.16 -16.85
C VAL A 163 -1.22 -1.74 -16.34
N ALA A 164 -1.60 -1.49 -15.11
CA ALA A 164 -1.25 -0.26 -14.38
C ALA A 164 -0.14 -0.57 -13.40
N VAL A 165 0.87 0.29 -13.34
CA VAL A 165 1.99 0.17 -12.40
C VAL A 165 2.07 1.42 -11.55
N TYR A 166 2.04 1.23 -10.24
CA TYR A 166 2.35 2.25 -9.24
C TYR A 166 3.74 1.96 -8.69
N PRO A 167 4.78 2.71 -9.12
CA PRO A 167 6.16 2.39 -8.78
C PRO A 167 6.50 2.59 -7.30
N ASP A 168 5.69 3.37 -6.59
CA ASP A 168 5.87 3.69 -5.18
C ASP A 168 4.51 3.90 -4.50
N ALA A 169 3.70 2.85 -4.56
CA ALA A 169 2.28 2.86 -4.24
C ALA A 169 1.97 3.29 -2.79
N ASP A 170 2.91 3.11 -1.88
CA ASP A 170 2.80 3.42 -0.45
C ASP A 170 2.90 4.92 -0.13
N ILE A 171 3.40 5.74 -1.07
CA ILE A 171 3.42 7.20 -0.95
C ILE A 171 2.60 7.92 -2.04
N GLN A 172 2.16 7.21 -3.09
CA GLN A 172 1.37 7.83 -4.14
C GLN A 172 -0.06 8.15 -3.67
N TYR A 173 -0.53 9.35 -3.97
CA TYR A 173 -1.86 9.84 -3.63
C TYR A 173 -2.69 10.03 -4.91
N CYS A 174 -3.69 9.19 -5.09
CA CYS A 174 -4.69 9.37 -6.16
C CYS A 174 -5.85 10.19 -5.61
N GLY A 175 -5.90 11.47 -5.94
CA GLY A 175 -6.93 12.39 -5.44
C GLY A 175 -8.35 11.82 -5.61
N GLY A 176 -9.15 11.82 -4.54
CA GLY A 176 -10.52 11.28 -4.54
C GLY A 176 -10.88 10.38 -3.36
N ILE A 177 -9.92 10.03 -2.53
CA ILE A 177 -10.19 9.41 -1.22
C ILE A 177 -10.51 10.57 -0.27
N ASN A 178 -11.80 10.89 -0.11
CA ASN A 178 -12.32 11.82 0.89
C ASN A 178 -12.48 11.10 2.23
#